data_a2103ed28cb72223f0678dd217b7b0b4
#
_entry.id   a2103ed28cb72223f0678dd217b7b0b4
#
_cell.length_a   1.000
_cell.length_b   1.000
_cell.length_c   1.000
_cell.angle_alpha   90.00
_cell.angle_beta   90.00
_cell.angle_gamma   90.00
#
_symmetry.space_group_name_H-M   'P 1'
#
loop_
_entity.id
_entity.type
_entity.pdbx_description
1 polymer ?
#
loop_
_entity_poly.entity_id
_entity_poly.type
_entity_poly.pdbx_seq_one_letter_code
_entity_poly.pdbx_strand_id
1 'polypeptide(L)'
;MALNEEQQAQLLQHLNGELSPAEASGVAQFLKEDAEARAFLRGVAEQAVVVADVERLAQHREPAKVVRPVFSPVKWAVAAAFILVLAGSFLFTVQSVNQGHTAEVIAIHGPNQHLGADGVTRPELAPGAMLRVGEKLRTLSSRSWVRLKLNDGSYVMLTGRSSLRMIRDESHRAFLLRYGNLWATISTPEGAKPFSVLTETARINTSNAQFDIETKFQEISVVSIDSGSVTTERLSDGSQVEVAADHQTIISMSQRRALAARRQPEPVNQWNCKMLSSPEAVFGKWLAPNANNAVRLNATPLLIGKNKTIYAANFSVRSSGSPPVMIEKGSRFRIRLTTKTADPVYVGITTKKHRGGFFGKYTEKVEGDQLGQAGKTRVIEIPVSDFVPLDKSLSPSSVGTELTDIWVASPKESAELEIHKVEFVAR
;
A
#
# COMPACT_ATOMS: atom_id res chain seq x y z
N MET A 1 -0.94 8.86 -27.84
CA MET A 1 -1.39 7.48 -28.13
C MET A 1 -0.66 6.61 -27.12
N ALA A 2 -1.36 5.81 -26.29
CA ALA A 2 -0.67 5.06 -25.23
C ALA A 2 0.32 4.05 -25.82
N LEU A 3 1.53 3.98 -25.24
CA LEU A 3 2.55 3.01 -25.64
C LEU A 3 2.02 1.58 -25.47
N ASN A 4 2.17 0.75 -26.49
CA ASN A 4 1.85 -0.66 -26.39
C ASN A 4 2.95 -1.42 -25.60
N GLU A 5 2.66 -2.67 -25.20
CA GLU A 5 3.58 -3.48 -24.38
C GLU A 5 4.92 -3.77 -25.09
N GLU A 6 4.91 -3.92 -26.40
CA GLU A 6 6.11 -4.17 -27.20
C GLU A 6 7.02 -2.94 -27.26
N GLN A 7 6.44 -1.74 -27.41
CA GLN A 7 7.17 -0.48 -27.37
C GLN A 7 7.77 -0.22 -25.97
N GLN A 8 7.03 -0.53 -24.91
CA GLN A 8 7.54 -0.42 -23.54
C GLN A 8 8.70 -1.39 -23.30
N ALA A 9 8.60 -2.64 -23.78
CA ALA A 9 9.67 -3.63 -23.68
C ALA A 9 10.94 -3.18 -24.42
N GLN A 10 10.81 -2.68 -25.66
CA GLN A 10 11.94 -2.15 -26.43
C GLN A 10 12.61 -0.94 -25.75
N LEU A 11 11.83 -0.04 -25.16
CA LEU A 11 12.34 1.09 -24.38
C LEU A 11 13.12 0.63 -23.15
N LEU A 12 12.68 -0.41 -22.45
CA LEU A 12 13.39 -0.99 -21.31
C LEU A 12 14.69 -1.69 -21.72
N GLN A 13 14.68 -2.45 -22.83
CA GLN A 13 15.88 -3.07 -23.40
C GLN A 13 16.91 -2.01 -23.84
N HIS A 14 16.46 -0.88 -24.40
CA HIS A 14 17.31 0.25 -24.73
C HIS A 14 18.01 0.83 -23.48
N LEU A 15 17.25 1.02 -22.40
CA LEU A 15 17.77 1.53 -21.14
C LEU A 15 18.82 0.59 -20.53
N ASN A 16 18.61 -0.72 -20.67
CA ASN A 16 19.52 -1.76 -20.17
C ASN A 16 20.76 -1.98 -21.07
N GLY A 17 20.79 -1.38 -22.27
CA GLY A 17 21.88 -1.59 -23.23
C GLY A 17 21.83 -2.97 -23.93
N GLU A 18 20.67 -3.61 -23.97
CA GLU A 18 20.47 -4.97 -24.50
C GLU A 18 20.14 -4.99 -26.02
N LEU A 19 19.92 -3.83 -26.62
CA LEU A 19 19.59 -3.71 -28.04
C LEU A 19 20.84 -3.73 -28.94
N SER A 20 20.70 -4.32 -30.13
CA SER A 20 21.70 -4.19 -31.18
C SER A 20 21.82 -2.72 -31.64
N PRO A 21 22.95 -2.31 -32.28
CA PRO A 21 23.14 -0.93 -32.73
C PRO A 21 22.07 -0.44 -33.71
N ALA A 22 21.50 -1.33 -34.53
CA ALA A 22 20.43 -1.01 -35.46
C ALA A 22 19.11 -0.73 -34.74
N GLU A 23 18.73 -1.59 -33.78
CA GLU A 23 17.51 -1.43 -32.96
C GLU A 23 17.61 -0.21 -32.07
N ALA A 24 18.78 0.04 -31.46
CA ALA A 24 19.02 1.22 -30.63
C ALA A 24 18.85 2.53 -31.41
N SER A 25 19.25 2.54 -32.70
CA SER A 25 19.04 3.69 -33.60
C SER A 25 17.54 3.93 -33.87
N GLY A 26 16.77 2.88 -34.06
CA GLY A 26 15.31 2.95 -34.24
C GLY A 26 14.61 3.51 -33.01
N VAL A 27 14.98 3.02 -31.83
CA VAL A 27 14.45 3.52 -30.52
C VAL A 27 14.86 4.98 -30.30
N ALA A 28 16.10 5.37 -30.66
CA ALA A 28 16.53 6.76 -30.54
C ALA A 28 15.74 7.71 -31.45
N GLN A 29 15.35 7.25 -32.65
CA GLN A 29 14.47 8.01 -33.54
C GLN A 29 13.05 8.11 -32.94
N PHE A 30 12.49 7.00 -32.47
CA PHE A 30 11.20 6.96 -31.81
C PHE A 30 11.13 7.92 -30.60
N LEU A 31 12.18 7.96 -29.79
CA LEU A 31 12.29 8.90 -28.65
C LEU A 31 12.34 10.37 -29.07
N LYS A 32 12.82 10.71 -30.27
CA LYS A 32 12.78 12.10 -30.77
C LYS A 32 11.36 12.53 -31.14
N GLU A 33 10.57 11.62 -31.64
CA GLU A 33 9.26 11.89 -32.21
C GLU A 33 8.12 11.77 -31.20
N ASP A 34 8.22 10.84 -30.23
CA ASP A 34 7.14 10.53 -29.28
C ASP A 34 7.43 11.09 -27.87
N ALA A 35 6.54 11.98 -27.39
CA ALA A 35 6.64 12.59 -26.08
C ALA A 35 6.30 11.62 -24.94
N GLU A 36 5.43 10.63 -25.19
CA GLU A 36 5.00 9.63 -24.22
C GLU A 36 6.09 8.59 -23.96
N ALA A 37 6.83 8.20 -25.04
CA ALA A 37 8.02 7.37 -24.93
C ALA A 37 9.12 8.04 -24.09
N ARG A 38 9.35 9.36 -24.26
CA ARG A 38 10.28 10.12 -23.43
C ARG A 38 9.83 10.19 -21.98
N ALA A 39 8.54 10.39 -21.73
CA ALA A 39 7.98 10.43 -20.37
C ALA A 39 8.11 9.07 -19.68
N PHE A 40 7.84 7.98 -20.39
CA PHE A 40 8.00 6.63 -19.88
C PHE A 40 9.46 6.34 -19.47
N LEU A 41 10.43 6.58 -20.38
CA LEU A 41 11.86 6.37 -20.06
C LEU A 41 12.36 7.27 -18.93
N ARG A 42 11.91 8.52 -18.88
CA ARG A 42 12.24 9.40 -17.75
C ARG A 42 11.77 8.84 -16.43
N GLY A 43 10.51 8.36 -16.36
CA GLY A 43 9.97 7.73 -15.17
C GLY A 43 10.75 6.48 -14.74
N VAL A 44 11.19 5.66 -15.70
CA VAL A 44 12.02 4.47 -15.43
C VAL A 44 13.43 4.86 -14.99
N ALA A 45 14.05 5.84 -15.63
CA ALA A 45 15.40 6.34 -15.28
C ALA A 45 15.42 7.00 -13.89
N GLU A 46 14.41 7.78 -13.55
CA GLU A 46 14.24 8.37 -12.21
C GLU A 46 14.11 7.28 -11.14
N GLN A 47 13.44 6.16 -11.46
CA GLN A 47 13.38 5.01 -10.56
C GLN A 47 14.74 4.31 -10.39
N ALA A 48 15.54 4.22 -11.45
CA ALA A 48 16.87 3.61 -11.41
C ALA A 48 17.89 4.45 -10.59
N VAL A 49 17.81 5.77 -10.68
CA VAL A 49 18.67 6.70 -9.90
C VAL A 49 18.39 6.56 -8.40
N VAL A 50 17.12 6.47 -8.00
CA VAL A 50 16.75 6.27 -6.58
C VAL A 50 17.29 4.94 -6.05
N VAL A 51 17.28 3.89 -6.87
CA VAL A 51 17.85 2.58 -6.49
C VAL A 51 19.38 2.66 -6.37
N ALA A 52 20.06 3.36 -7.31
CA ALA A 52 21.52 3.50 -7.29
C ALA A 52 22.02 4.37 -6.12
N ASP A 53 21.28 5.40 -5.72
CA ASP A 53 21.64 6.23 -4.55
C ASP A 53 21.45 5.46 -3.24
N VAL A 54 20.44 4.61 -3.13
CA VAL A 54 20.26 3.70 -1.99
C VAL A 54 21.40 2.67 -1.93
N GLU A 55 21.88 2.16 -3.07
CA GLU A 55 23.01 1.24 -3.13
C GLU A 55 24.35 1.94 -2.84
N ARG A 56 24.56 3.18 -3.30
CA ARG A 56 25.77 3.99 -2.96
C ARG A 56 25.88 4.29 -1.48
N LEU A 57 24.78 4.61 -0.81
CA LEU A 57 24.75 4.80 0.65
C LEU A 57 25.06 3.50 1.41
N ALA A 58 24.82 2.34 0.82
CA ALA A 58 25.16 1.04 1.39
C ALA A 58 26.63 0.62 1.15
N GLN A 59 27.30 1.18 0.16
CA GLN A 59 28.67 0.78 -0.26
C GLN A 59 29.82 1.62 0.31
N HIS A 60 29.57 2.77 0.96
CA HIS A 60 30.62 3.57 1.57
C HIS A 60 31.04 3.01 2.93
N ARG A 61 31.72 1.87 2.92
CA ARG A 61 32.56 1.39 4.03
C ARG A 61 34.01 1.32 3.58
N GLU A 62 34.86 2.14 4.21
CA GLU A 62 36.31 1.99 4.08
C GLU A 62 36.76 0.64 4.60
N PRO A 63 37.65 -0.07 3.87
CA PRO A 63 38.23 -1.33 4.37
C PRO A 63 39.19 -1.06 5.52
N ALA A 64 38.97 -1.74 6.65
CA ALA A 64 39.84 -1.69 7.80
C ALA A 64 41.26 -2.14 7.43
N LYS A 65 42.28 -1.34 7.79
CA LYS A 65 43.71 -1.66 7.63
C LYS A 65 44.08 -2.91 8.39
N VAL A 66 44.50 -3.92 7.65
CA VAL A 66 45.02 -5.18 8.21
C VAL A 66 46.46 -4.94 8.71
N VAL A 67 46.68 -4.93 10.02
CA VAL A 67 47.98 -4.97 10.66
C VAL A 67 48.42 -6.43 10.79
N ARG A 68 49.53 -6.80 10.15
CA ARG A 68 50.13 -8.11 10.28
C ARG A 68 50.98 -8.21 11.53
N PRO A 69 50.71 -9.08 12.50
CA PRO A 69 51.59 -9.32 13.65
C PRO A 69 52.70 -10.30 13.32
N VAL A 70 53.90 -10.03 13.83
CA VAL A 70 55.10 -10.92 13.79
C VAL A 70 54.99 -11.88 14.96
N PHE A 71 55.02 -13.16 14.70
CA PHE A 71 54.85 -14.22 15.69
C PHE A 71 56.17 -14.82 16.19
N SER A 72 56.25 -15.07 17.53
CA SER A 72 57.27 -15.80 18.24
C SER A 72 56.68 -17.11 18.81
N PRO A 73 57.38 -18.28 18.75
CA PRO A 73 56.77 -19.59 18.91
C PRO A 73 56.52 -20.07 20.35
N VAL A 74 56.83 -19.30 21.40
CA VAL A 74 56.78 -19.79 22.80
C VAL A 74 55.40 -19.57 23.51
N LYS A 75 54.38 -19.06 22.84
CA LYS A 75 53.08 -18.70 23.46
C LYS A 75 51.88 -19.50 22.96
N TRP A 76 52.08 -20.67 22.37
CA TRP A 76 50.99 -21.40 21.69
C TRP A 76 49.95 -22.04 22.63
N ALA A 77 50.32 -22.42 23.85
CA ALA A 77 49.35 -23.09 24.75
C ALA A 77 48.32 -22.08 25.38
N VAL A 78 48.75 -20.86 25.64
CA VAL A 78 47.85 -19.81 26.18
C VAL A 78 47.00 -19.20 25.06
N ALA A 79 47.56 -19.12 23.84
CA ALA A 79 46.82 -18.62 22.66
C ALA A 79 45.69 -19.58 22.25
N ALA A 80 45.83 -20.89 22.37
CA ALA A 80 44.78 -21.85 22.02
C ALA A 80 43.57 -21.74 22.94
N ALA A 81 43.74 -21.53 24.25
CA ALA A 81 42.63 -21.32 25.16
C ALA A 81 41.94 -19.98 24.93
N PHE A 82 42.71 -18.92 24.60
CA PHE A 82 42.15 -17.60 24.27
C PHE A 82 41.43 -17.60 22.91
N ILE A 83 41.91 -18.36 21.92
CA ILE A 83 41.25 -18.52 20.63
C ILE A 83 39.94 -19.31 20.78
N LEU A 84 39.86 -20.31 21.66
CA LEU A 84 38.61 -21.03 21.92
C LEU A 84 37.56 -20.15 22.65
N VAL A 85 38.01 -19.33 23.60
CA VAL A 85 37.12 -18.37 24.27
C VAL A 85 36.69 -17.26 23.30
N LEU A 86 37.61 -16.75 22.47
CA LEU A 86 37.26 -15.75 21.44
C LEU A 86 36.43 -16.37 20.32
N ALA A 87 36.65 -17.58 19.88
CA ALA A 87 35.83 -18.29 18.92
C ALA A 87 34.43 -18.60 19.48
N GLY A 88 34.34 -19.01 20.74
CA GLY A 88 33.09 -19.21 21.44
C GLY A 88 32.32 -17.90 21.63
N SER A 89 32.99 -16.81 22.01
CA SER A 89 32.40 -15.47 22.11
C SER A 89 32.06 -14.93 20.75
N PHE A 90 32.85 -15.18 19.72
CA PHE A 90 32.58 -14.78 18.35
C PHE A 90 31.39 -15.54 17.74
N LEU A 91 31.30 -16.86 17.99
CA LEU A 91 30.14 -17.67 17.59
C LEU A 91 28.90 -17.24 18.34
N PHE A 92 29.01 -16.90 19.63
CA PHE A 92 27.88 -16.40 20.40
C PHE A 92 27.46 -14.98 19.96
N THR A 93 28.41 -14.09 19.66
CA THR A 93 28.12 -12.76 19.09
C THR A 93 27.63 -12.86 17.65
N VAL A 94 28.17 -13.76 16.83
CA VAL A 94 27.64 -13.97 15.46
C VAL A 94 26.25 -14.59 15.49
N GLN A 95 25.94 -15.49 16.43
CA GLN A 95 24.57 -15.98 16.62
C GLN A 95 23.63 -14.90 17.17
N SER A 96 24.07 -14.03 18.07
CA SER A 96 23.24 -12.93 18.59
C SER A 96 23.10 -11.77 17.59
N VAL A 97 24.11 -11.52 16.75
CA VAL A 97 24.04 -10.51 15.67
C VAL A 97 23.20 -11.01 14.49
N ASN A 98 23.05 -12.32 14.33
CA ASN A 98 22.20 -12.92 13.28
C ASN A 98 20.75 -13.16 13.71
N GLN A 99 20.32 -12.72 14.88
CA GLN A 99 18.90 -12.48 15.12
C GLN A 99 18.48 -11.23 14.34
N GLY A 100 18.54 -11.34 13.00
CA GLY A 100 18.08 -10.32 12.08
C GLY A 100 16.66 -9.95 12.46
N HIS A 101 16.38 -8.65 12.50
CA HIS A 101 15.03 -8.15 12.71
C HIS A 101 14.07 -8.95 11.86
N THR A 102 13.12 -9.60 12.48
CA THR A 102 12.10 -10.43 11.84
C THR A 102 10.74 -9.94 12.25
N ALA A 103 9.78 -10.10 11.36
CA ALA A 103 8.39 -9.86 11.65
C ALA A 103 7.61 -11.14 11.38
N GLU A 104 6.86 -11.59 12.36
CA GLU A 104 6.01 -12.77 12.25
C GLU A 104 4.68 -12.39 11.57
N VAL A 105 4.29 -13.14 10.58
CA VAL A 105 2.97 -13.04 9.98
C VAL A 105 1.95 -13.70 10.90
N ILE A 106 1.09 -12.91 11.53
CA ILE A 106 0.09 -13.45 12.48
C ILE A 106 -1.29 -13.66 11.83
N ALA A 107 -1.60 -12.94 10.77
CA ALA A 107 -2.84 -13.11 10.03
C ALA A 107 -2.70 -12.59 8.59
N ILE A 108 -3.41 -13.23 7.67
CA ILE A 108 -3.44 -12.89 6.25
C ILE A 108 -4.86 -13.05 5.72
N HIS A 109 -5.23 -12.15 4.80
CA HIS A 109 -6.45 -12.27 4.01
C HIS A 109 -6.20 -11.84 2.56
N GLY A 110 -6.71 -12.64 1.64
CA GLY A 110 -6.61 -12.37 0.20
C GLY A 110 -5.22 -12.61 -0.40
N PRO A 111 -5.09 -12.43 -1.72
CA PRO A 111 -3.87 -12.74 -2.44
C PRO A 111 -2.72 -11.82 -2.01
N ASN A 112 -1.59 -12.44 -1.76
CA ASN A 112 -0.35 -11.76 -1.40
C ASN A 112 0.82 -12.33 -2.22
N GLN A 113 1.91 -11.59 -2.27
CA GLN A 113 3.15 -12.02 -2.90
C GLN A 113 4.31 -11.77 -1.93
N HIS A 114 5.09 -12.81 -1.72
CA HIS A 114 6.34 -12.76 -0.97
C HIS A 114 7.52 -12.83 -1.93
N LEU A 115 8.45 -11.90 -1.82
CA LEU A 115 9.68 -11.87 -2.59
C LEU A 115 10.86 -11.92 -1.61
N GLY A 116 11.80 -12.80 -1.87
CA GLY A 116 13.06 -12.86 -1.14
C GLY A 116 13.89 -11.58 -1.31
N ALA A 117 14.95 -11.47 -0.53
CA ALA A 117 15.90 -10.35 -0.65
C ALA A 117 16.60 -10.33 -2.03
N ASP A 118 16.69 -11.47 -2.66
CA ASP A 118 17.19 -11.72 -4.03
C ASP A 118 16.16 -11.35 -5.14
N GLY A 119 14.98 -10.88 -4.75
CA GLY A 119 13.88 -10.54 -5.68
C GLY A 119 13.11 -11.75 -6.22
N VAL A 120 13.52 -12.98 -5.86
CA VAL A 120 12.84 -14.20 -6.32
C VAL A 120 11.52 -14.37 -5.58
N THR A 121 10.46 -14.73 -6.30
CA THR A 121 9.18 -15.06 -5.69
C THR A 121 9.30 -16.30 -4.80
N ARG A 122 8.91 -16.16 -3.56
CA ARG A 122 8.81 -17.22 -2.56
C ARG A 122 7.38 -17.75 -2.50
N PRO A 123 7.14 -18.89 -1.84
CA PRO A 123 5.78 -19.34 -1.53
C PRO A 123 4.98 -18.24 -0.85
N GLU A 124 3.66 -18.25 -1.04
CA GLU A 124 2.77 -17.32 -0.34
C GLU A 124 2.99 -17.43 1.17
N LEU A 125 2.98 -16.27 1.83
CA LEU A 125 3.10 -16.23 3.29
C LEU A 125 1.85 -16.85 3.91
N ALA A 126 2.06 -17.56 4.99
CA ALA A 126 1.02 -18.11 5.85
C ALA A 126 1.21 -17.58 7.29
N PRO A 127 0.19 -17.62 8.14
CA PRO A 127 0.37 -17.35 9.56
C PRO A 127 1.50 -18.21 10.16
N GLY A 128 2.35 -17.59 10.97
CA GLY A 128 3.59 -18.18 11.52
C GLY A 128 4.82 -18.01 10.63
N ALA A 129 4.68 -17.57 9.38
CA ALA A 129 5.82 -17.27 8.53
C ALA A 129 6.60 -16.05 9.03
N MET A 130 7.91 -16.04 8.84
CA MET A 130 8.79 -14.93 9.24
C MET A 130 9.21 -14.12 8.03
N LEU A 131 8.94 -12.83 8.05
CA LEU A 131 9.48 -11.85 7.10
C LEU A 131 10.84 -11.37 7.61
N ARG A 132 11.86 -11.46 6.77
CA ARG A 132 13.25 -11.12 7.10
C ARG A 132 13.69 -9.82 6.44
N VAL A 133 14.78 -9.26 6.95
CA VAL A 133 15.43 -8.09 6.33
C VAL A 133 15.76 -8.35 4.86
N GLY A 134 15.43 -7.40 4.01
CA GLY A 134 15.58 -7.48 2.55
C GLY A 134 14.36 -8.06 1.85
N GLU A 135 13.53 -8.84 2.53
CA GLU A 135 12.34 -9.45 1.93
C GLU A 135 11.23 -8.41 1.74
N LYS A 136 10.40 -8.67 0.75
CA LYS A 136 9.32 -7.78 0.32
C LYS A 136 7.99 -8.52 0.35
N LEU A 137 7.01 -7.86 0.90
CA LEU A 137 5.63 -8.30 0.95
C LEU A 137 4.76 -7.37 0.10
N ARG A 138 3.89 -7.95 -0.72
CA ARG A 138 2.87 -7.23 -1.48
C ARG A 138 1.50 -7.80 -1.20
N THR A 139 0.55 -6.93 -0.98
CA THR A 139 -0.88 -7.26 -1.03
C THR A 139 -1.40 -6.93 -2.42
N LEU A 140 -1.98 -7.91 -3.13
CA LEU A 140 -2.23 -7.82 -4.57
C LEU A 140 -3.62 -7.28 -4.93
N SER A 141 -4.52 -7.21 -3.98
CA SER A 141 -5.87 -6.70 -4.21
C SER A 141 -6.25 -5.65 -3.18
N SER A 142 -7.22 -4.80 -3.50
CA SER A 142 -7.83 -3.87 -2.52
C SER A 142 -8.43 -4.59 -1.30
N ARG A 143 -8.60 -5.91 -1.40
CA ARG A 143 -9.19 -6.76 -0.34
C ARG A 143 -8.15 -7.46 0.50
N SER A 144 -6.89 -7.47 0.06
CA SER A 144 -5.83 -8.16 0.78
C SER A 144 -5.37 -7.33 1.97
N TRP A 145 -4.99 -8.03 3.03
CA TRP A 145 -4.27 -7.46 4.14
C TRP A 145 -3.38 -8.50 4.80
N VAL A 146 -2.31 -8.04 5.43
CA VAL A 146 -1.38 -8.88 6.19
C VAL A 146 -1.05 -8.18 7.48
N ARG A 147 -1.16 -8.89 8.60
CA ARG A 147 -0.79 -8.39 9.92
C ARG A 147 0.51 -9.03 10.37
N LEU A 148 1.46 -8.19 10.72
CA LEU A 148 2.79 -8.56 11.19
C LEU A 148 2.91 -8.24 12.68
N LYS A 149 3.58 -9.12 13.43
CA LYS A 149 4.01 -8.88 14.80
C LYS A 149 5.54 -8.75 14.81
N LEU A 150 6.04 -7.70 15.41
CA LEU A 150 7.47 -7.49 15.61
C LEU A 150 7.96 -8.15 16.90
N ASN A 151 9.26 -8.36 17.01
CA ASN A 151 9.85 -9.02 18.17
C ASN A 151 9.66 -8.27 19.50
N ASP A 152 9.37 -6.96 19.45
CA ASP A 152 9.08 -6.13 20.62
C ASP A 152 7.60 -6.10 21.01
N GLY A 153 6.77 -6.87 20.34
CA GLY A 153 5.33 -6.89 20.55
C GLY A 153 4.55 -5.83 19.76
N SER A 154 5.23 -4.96 19.01
CA SER A 154 4.58 -4.01 18.08
C SER A 154 3.87 -4.75 16.95
N TYR A 155 2.86 -4.09 16.39
CA TYR A 155 2.09 -4.63 15.26
C TYR A 155 2.11 -3.69 14.08
N VAL A 156 2.19 -4.27 12.88
CA VAL A 156 2.07 -3.57 11.61
C VAL A 156 1.07 -4.30 10.75
N MET A 157 0.15 -3.57 10.13
CA MET A 157 -0.83 -4.11 9.19
C MET A 157 -0.67 -3.41 7.85
N LEU A 158 -0.46 -4.21 6.82
CA LEU A 158 -0.44 -3.77 5.43
C LEU A 158 -1.82 -4.06 4.81
N THR A 159 -2.44 -3.07 4.17
CA THR A 159 -3.80 -3.21 3.64
C THR A 159 -3.94 -2.70 2.21
N GLY A 160 -4.92 -3.24 1.48
CA GLY A 160 -5.16 -2.85 0.10
C GLY A 160 -4.06 -3.30 -0.86
N ARG A 161 -3.89 -2.61 -1.97
CA ARG A 161 -2.76 -2.80 -2.89
C ARG A 161 -1.55 -2.06 -2.33
N SER A 162 -0.68 -2.77 -1.62
CA SER A 162 0.44 -2.17 -0.90
C SER A 162 1.72 -2.95 -1.11
N SER A 163 2.85 -2.29 -0.95
CA SER A 163 4.17 -2.90 -1.05
C SER A 163 5.07 -2.46 0.09
N LEU A 164 5.44 -3.41 0.93
CA LEU A 164 6.28 -3.25 2.10
C LEU A 164 7.57 -4.05 1.92
N ARG A 165 8.71 -3.46 2.25
CA ARG A 165 10.00 -4.15 2.35
C ARG A 165 10.56 -3.94 3.74
N MET A 166 11.03 -5.01 4.36
CA MET A 166 11.81 -4.90 5.60
C MET A 166 13.23 -4.51 5.24
N ILE A 167 13.72 -3.39 5.78
CA ILE A 167 15.04 -2.87 5.50
C ILE A 167 15.93 -2.87 6.74
N ARG A 168 17.24 -2.90 6.53
CA ARG A 168 18.19 -2.65 7.60
C ARG A 168 18.49 -1.16 7.62
N ASP A 169 18.18 -0.50 8.71
CA ASP A 169 18.69 0.83 9.04
C ASP A 169 19.67 0.68 10.21
N GLU A 170 20.81 1.34 10.16
CA GLU A 170 21.87 1.22 11.18
C GLU A 170 21.38 1.60 12.58
N SER A 171 20.44 2.51 12.65
CA SER A 171 19.90 3.07 13.87
C SER A 171 18.49 2.56 14.23
N HIS A 172 17.74 1.93 13.30
CA HIS A 172 16.32 1.69 13.46
C HIS A 172 15.88 0.34 12.94
N ARG A 173 14.78 -0.18 13.49
CA ARG A 173 13.97 -1.21 12.86
C ARG A 173 13.11 -0.53 11.82
N ALA A 174 13.31 -0.83 10.56
CA ALA A 174 12.75 -0.04 9.51
C ALA A 174 12.00 -0.85 8.46
N PHE A 175 10.92 -0.25 7.98
CA PHE A 175 10.20 -0.69 6.80
C PHE A 175 10.24 0.37 5.72
N LEU A 176 10.30 -0.06 4.46
CA LEU A 176 10.07 0.77 3.29
C LEU A 176 8.68 0.49 2.74
N LEU A 177 7.77 1.43 2.89
CA LEU A 177 6.45 1.42 2.28
C LEU A 177 6.53 2.18 0.95
N ARG A 178 6.56 1.46 -0.17
CA ARG A 178 6.66 2.09 -1.50
C ARG A 178 5.34 2.71 -1.96
N TYR A 179 4.24 2.05 -1.71
CA TYR A 179 2.87 2.52 -2.00
C TYR A 179 1.87 1.74 -1.17
N GLY A 180 0.69 2.32 -0.98
CA GLY A 180 -0.44 1.72 -0.30
C GLY A 180 -0.61 2.21 1.13
N ASN A 181 -1.17 1.36 1.98
CA ASN A 181 -1.58 1.73 3.32
C ASN A 181 -0.93 0.83 4.35
N LEU A 182 -0.37 1.45 5.38
CA LEU A 182 0.19 0.80 6.54
C LEU A 182 -0.43 1.40 7.79
N TRP A 183 -0.95 0.54 8.66
CA TRP A 183 -1.33 0.90 10.03
C TRP A 183 -0.37 0.25 11.00
N ALA A 184 0.03 0.95 12.05
CA ALA A 184 0.97 0.44 13.04
C ALA A 184 0.56 0.81 14.46
N THR A 185 0.80 -0.12 15.39
CA THR A 185 0.84 0.13 16.83
C THR A 185 2.24 -0.21 17.29
N ILE A 186 3.01 0.80 17.62
CA ILE A 186 4.39 0.68 18.05
C ILE A 186 4.47 0.93 19.57
N SER A 187 5.16 0.01 20.23
CA SER A 187 5.50 0.12 21.66
C SER A 187 6.93 -0.37 21.82
N THR A 188 7.87 0.53 21.63
CA THR A 188 9.29 0.22 21.75
C THR A 188 9.71 0.24 23.22
N PRO A 189 10.38 -0.80 23.75
CA PRO A 189 10.94 -0.80 25.10
C PRO A 189 11.87 0.40 25.33
N GLU A 190 11.91 0.87 26.57
CA GLU A 190 12.81 1.96 26.96
C GLU A 190 14.26 1.63 26.63
N GLY A 191 15.01 2.58 26.08
CA GLY A 191 16.39 2.40 25.63
C GLY A 191 16.56 1.62 24.32
N ALA A 192 15.50 1.06 23.73
CA ALA A 192 15.57 0.44 22.41
C ALA A 192 15.50 1.51 21.31
N LYS A 193 16.05 1.15 20.14
CA LYS A 193 16.05 2.03 18.96
C LYS A 193 14.63 2.31 18.46
N PRO A 194 14.31 3.55 18.06
CA PRO A 194 13.01 3.88 17.49
C PRO A 194 12.64 3.01 16.29
N PHE A 195 11.37 2.86 16.05
CA PHE A 195 10.83 2.26 14.85
C PHE A 195 10.76 3.31 13.74
N SER A 196 11.07 2.90 12.51
CA SER A 196 11.08 3.79 11.35
C SER A 196 10.27 3.22 10.19
N VAL A 197 9.49 4.07 9.54
CA VAL A 197 8.92 3.78 8.22
C VAL A 197 9.43 4.80 7.23
N LEU A 198 10.05 4.30 6.16
CA LEU A 198 10.42 5.12 5.01
C LEU A 198 9.34 5.01 3.94
N THR A 199 9.05 6.12 3.30
CA THR A 199 8.29 6.19 2.05
C THR A 199 9.16 6.88 1.00
N GLU A 200 8.67 7.08 -0.20
CA GLU A 200 9.42 7.84 -1.22
C GLU A 200 9.52 9.34 -0.88
N THR A 201 8.66 9.85 0.00
CA THR A 201 8.59 11.29 0.35
C THR A 201 9.04 11.60 1.76
N ALA A 202 9.03 10.62 2.66
CA ALA A 202 9.20 10.86 4.09
C ALA A 202 9.90 9.72 4.83
N ARG A 203 10.55 10.09 5.95
CA ARG A 203 10.92 9.19 7.04
C ARG A 203 10.04 9.49 8.23
N ILE A 204 9.44 8.45 8.82
CA ILE A 204 8.53 8.52 9.97
C ILE A 204 9.15 7.73 11.11
N ASN A 205 9.46 8.37 12.22
CA ASN A 205 10.12 7.76 13.38
C ASN A 205 9.24 7.86 14.61
N THR A 206 9.17 6.77 15.39
CA THR A 206 8.47 6.77 16.67
C THR A 206 8.98 5.66 17.59
N SER A 207 8.84 5.86 18.89
CA SER A 207 9.04 4.81 19.90
C SER A 207 7.72 4.32 20.49
N ASN A 208 6.69 5.15 20.48
CA ASN A 208 5.39 4.80 21.01
C ASN A 208 4.30 5.62 20.29
N ALA A 209 3.61 4.98 19.37
CA ALA A 209 2.49 5.60 18.67
C ALA A 209 1.59 4.55 18.02
N GLN A 210 0.34 4.93 17.81
CA GLN A 210 -0.57 4.29 16.89
C GLN A 210 -0.86 5.24 15.74
N PHE A 211 -0.63 4.80 14.51
CA PHE A 211 -0.70 5.66 13.34
C PHE A 211 -1.03 4.91 12.05
N ASP A 212 -1.54 5.66 11.10
CA ASP A 212 -1.74 5.27 9.70
C ASP A 212 -0.77 6.01 8.78
N ILE A 213 -0.24 5.30 7.78
CA ILE A 213 0.45 5.89 6.64
C ILE A 213 -0.30 5.48 5.38
N GLU A 214 -0.75 6.47 4.60
CA GLU A 214 -1.22 6.29 3.24
C GLU A 214 -0.20 6.92 2.29
N THR A 215 0.36 6.14 1.37
CA THR A 215 1.28 6.67 0.37
C THR A 215 0.81 6.32 -1.04
N LYS A 216 0.72 7.33 -1.89
CA LYS A 216 0.50 7.18 -3.32
C LYS A 216 1.87 7.20 -3.99
N PHE A 217 2.02 6.34 -4.98
CA PHE A 217 3.28 6.18 -5.69
C PHE A 217 3.82 7.56 -6.16
N GLN A 218 5.05 7.90 -5.73
CA GLN A 218 5.82 9.10 -6.09
C GLN A 218 5.19 10.48 -5.81
N GLU A 219 4.07 10.59 -5.15
CA GLU A 219 3.42 11.89 -5.03
C GLU A 219 3.32 12.40 -3.60
N ILE A 220 2.63 11.67 -2.76
CA ILE A 220 2.22 12.16 -1.43
C ILE A 220 2.19 11.01 -0.44
N SER A 221 2.70 11.28 0.76
CA SER A 221 2.44 10.47 1.95
C SER A 221 1.58 11.26 2.93
N VAL A 222 0.58 10.63 3.50
CA VAL A 222 -0.23 11.15 4.60
C VAL A 222 0.04 10.31 5.82
N VAL A 223 0.42 10.95 6.91
CA VAL A 223 0.67 10.30 8.21
C VAL A 223 -0.34 10.85 9.19
N SER A 224 -1.17 9.98 9.75
CA SER A 224 -2.23 10.32 10.70
C SER A 224 -2.00 9.59 12.02
N ILE A 225 -2.03 10.31 13.13
CA ILE A 225 -1.68 9.79 14.45
C ILE A 225 -2.93 9.62 15.29
N ASP A 226 -3.19 8.41 15.74
CA ASP A 226 -4.32 8.08 16.61
C ASP A 226 -3.96 8.21 18.10
N SER A 227 -2.73 7.82 18.47
CA SER A 227 -2.20 8.02 19.82
C SER A 227 -0.69 8.12 19.82
N GLY A 228 -0.11 8.76 20.84
CA GLY A 228 1.32 9.03 20.92
C GLY A 228 1.78 10.16 19.99
N SER A 229 3.02 10.10 19.53
CA SER A 229 3.58 11.05 18.58
C SER A 229 4.57 10.39 17.61
N VAL A 230 4.74 10.99 16.45
CA VAL A 230 5.77 10.60 15.49
C VAL A 230 6.54 11.83 15.02
N THR A 231 7.83 11.66 14.79
CA THR A 231 8.64 12.65 14.05
C THR A 231 8.63 12.29 12.58
N THR A 232 8.18 13.21 11.75
CA THR A 232 8.15 13.05 10.29
C THR A 232 9.16 13.98 9.66
N GLU A 233 10.05 13.43 8.83
CA GLU A 233 11.05 14.14 8.04
C GLU A 233 10.69 14.03 6.57
N ARG A 234 10.65 15.16 5.84
CA ARG A 234 10.50 15.18 4.40
C ARG A 234 11.86 14.95 3.73
N LEU A 235 11.97 13.94 2.87
CA LEU A 235 13.26 13.53 2.30
C LEU A 235 13.84 14.53 1.30
N SER A 236 13.02 15.39 0.68
CA SER A 236 13.49 16.33 -0.35
C SER A 236 14.26 17.53 0.19
N ASP A 237 14.08 17.90 1.46
CA ASP A 237 14.71 19.08 2.06
C ASP A 237 15.12 18.90 3.53
N GLY A 238 14.90 17.71 4.12
CA GLY A 238 15.20 17.42 5.51
C GLY A 238 14.31 18.14 6.53
N SER A 239 13.24 18.83 6.08
CA SER A 239 12.28 19.47 6.99
C SER A 239 11.64 18.45 7.90
N GLN A 240 11.54 18.78 9.19
CA GLN A 240 10.97 17.89 10.19
C GLN A 240 9.75 18.51 10.88
N VAL A 241 8.80 17.66 11.27
CA VAL A 241 7.66 18.05 12.10
C VAL A 241 7.30 16.91 13.05
N GLU A 242 7.03 17.26 14.29
CA GLU A 242 6.40 16.35 15.24
C GLU A 242 4.89 16.37 15.04
N VAL A 243 4.30 15.19 14.88
CA VAL A 243 2.86 15.01 14.69
C VAL A 243 2.32 14.26 15.91
N ALA A 244 1.54 14.94 16.72
CA ALA A 244 0.93 14.40 17.93
C ALA A 244 -0.39 13.67 17.63
N ALA A 245 -0.94 13.02 18.64
CA ALA A 245 -2.28 12.41 18.59
C ALA A 245 -3.33 13.38 18.03
N ASP A 246 -4.31 12.85 17.31
CA ASP A 246 -5.38 13.62 16.64
C ASP A 246 -4.90 14.57 15.54
N HIS A 247 -3.63 14.47 15.13
CA HIS A 247 -3.07 15.27 14.05
C HIS A 247 -2.62 14.40 12.88
N GLN A 248 -2.50 15.03 11.73
CA GLN A 248 -1.95 14.45 10.51
C GLN A 248 -0.99 15.42 9.84
N THR A 249 -0.10 14.89 9.03
CA THR A 249 0.73 15.67 8.12
C THR A 249 0.66 15.11 6.71
N ILE A 250 0.71 16.00 5.72
CA ILE A 250 0.70 15.65 4.30
C ILE A 250 2.06 16.03 3.75
N ILE A 251 2.80 15.03 3.28
CA ILE A 251 4.18 15.18 2.81
C ILE A 251 4.19 14.96 1.30
N SER A 252 4.71 15.94 0.57
CA SER A 252 4.97 15.82 -0.87
C SER A 252 6.43 16.16 -1.14
N MET A 253 6.96 15.71 -2.26
CA MET A 253 8.31 16.08 -2.73
C MET A 253 8.44 17.58 -3.01
N SER A 254 7.31 18.28 -3.21
CA SER A 254 7.30 19.72 -3.46
C SER A 254 7.59 20.49 -2.19
N GLN A 255 8.68 21.21 -2.18
CA GLN A 255 9.09 22.11 -1.08
C GLN A 255 8.22 23.39 -0.96
N ARG A 256 7.35 23.65 -1.96
CA ARG A 256 6.46 24.83 -1.94
C ARG A 256 5.41 24.77 -0.83
N ARG A 257 5.14 23.60 -0.26
CA ARG A 257 4.25 23.45 0.89
C ARG A 257 5.06 23.26 2.15
N ALA A 258 4.82 24.13 3.13
CA ALA A 258 5.39 23.95 4.47
C ALA A 258 4.98 22.59 5.03
N LEU A 259 5.93 21.84 5.60
CA LEU A 259 5.66 20.65 6.34
C LEU A 259 5.08 21.08 7.70
N ALA A 260 3.81 20.70 7.97
CA ALA A 260 3.12 21.08 9.19
C ALA A 260 2.17 19.99 9.65
N ALA A 261 2.10 19.80 10.96
CA ALA A 261 1.05 19.02 11.58
C ALA A 261 -0.27 19.81 11.58
N ARG A 262 -1.36 19.14 11.28
CA ARG A 262 -2.71 19.72 11.28
C ARG A 262 -3.63 18.76 12.01
N ARG A 263 -4.62 19.28 12.71
CA ARG A 263 -5.65 18.43 13.31
C ARG A 263 -6.30 17.56 12.25
N GLN A 264 -6.54 16.30 12.56
CA GLN A 264 -7.29 15.42 11.68
C GLN A 264 -8.70 15.98 11.49
N PRO A 265 -9.26 15.91 10.26
CA PRO A 265 -10.63 16.35 10.03
C PRO A 265 -11.60 15.53 10.90
N GLU A 266 -12.60 16.21 11.44
CA GLU A 266 -13.65 15.54 12.21
C GLU A 266 -14.41 14.54 11.32
N PRO A 267 -14.80 13.40 11.87
CA PRO A 267 -15.58 12.41 11.13
C PRO A 267 -16.92 12.98 10.64
N VAL A 268 -17.36 12.51 9.48
CA VAL A 268 -18.65 12.81 8.89
C VAL A 268 -19.45 11.53 8.72
N ASN A 269 -20.77 11.63 8.61
CA ASN A 269 -21.67 10.50 8.40
C ASN A 269 -22.34 10.50 7.02
N GLN A 270 -21.80 11.29 6.09
CA GLN A 270 -22.29 11.35 4.71
C GLN A 270 -21.13 11.51 3.73
N TRP A 271 -21.31 10.96 2.54
CA TRP A 271 -20.34 11.05 1.47
C TRP A 271 -21.04 10.97 0.11
N ASN A 272 -20.46 11.62 -0.88
CA ASN A 272 -20.95 11.63 -2.25
C ASN A 272 -19.78 11.53 -3.23
N CYS A 273 -19.81 10.55 -4.13
CA CYS A 273 -18.85 10.45 -5.20
C CYS A 273 -19.09 11.57 -6.23
N LYS A 274 -18.09 12.40 -6.46
CA LYS A 274 -18.17 13.51 -7.40
C LYS A 274 -18.27 13.10 -8.87
N MET A 275 -18.10 11.81 -9.18
CA MET A 275 -18.13 11.27 -10.54
C MET A 275 -17.25 12.09 -11.52
N LEU A 276 -16.09 12.47 -11.09
CA LEU A 276 -15.06 13.05 -11.92
C LEU A 276 -14.18 11.93 -12.45
N SER A 277 -13.64 12.05 -13.66
CA SER A 277 -12.62 11.13 -14.20
C SER A 277 -11.30 11.29 -13.43
N SER A 278 -11.32 11.04 -12.16
CA SER A 278 -10.26 11.34 -11.23
C SER A 278 -10.04 10.22 -10.23
N PRO A 279 -8.98 10.28 -9.42
CA PRO A 279 -8.47 9.21 -8.59
C PRO A 279 -9.42 8.61 -7.54
N GLU A 280 -10.64 9.08 -7.41
CA GLU A 280 -11.62 8.49 -6.47
C GLU A 280 -12.12 7.11 -6.92
N ALA A 281 -12.04 6.77 -8.23
CA ALA A 281 -12.30 5.43 -8.70
C ALA A 281 -11.01 4.63 -8.75
N VAL A 282 -10.91 3.65 -7.88
CA VAL A 282 -9.75 2.76 -7.79
C VAL A 282 -9.79 1.69 -8.87
N PHE A 283 -10.98 1.38 -9.41
CA PHE A 283 -11.20 0.35 -10.41
C PHE A 283 -12.46 0.62 -11.24
N GLY A 284 -12.39 0.35 -12.54
CA GLY A 284 -13.44 0.64 -13.51
C GLY A 284 -12.93 1.56 -14.62
N LYS A 285 -13.74 1.78 -15.64
CA LYS A 285 -13.43 2.65 -16.79
C LYS A 285 -14.36 3.86 -16.81
N TRP A 286 -13.79 5.04 -16.69
CA TRP A 286 -14.53 6.28 -16.84
C TRP A 286 -15.05 6.48 -18.28
N LEU A 287 -16.32 6.80 -18.39
CA LEU A 287 -16.96 7.17 -19.64
C LEU A 287 -17.22 8.67 -19.63
N ALA A 288 -16.77 9.34 -20.70
CA ALA A 288 -16.98 10.77 -20.90
C ALA A 288 -18.48 11.13 -20.95
N PRO A 289 -18.86 12.35 -20.57
CA PRO A 289 -20.22 12.81 -20.74
C PRO A 289 -20.60 12.86 -22.23
N ASN A 290 -21.86 12.64 -22.50
CA ASN A 290 -22.47 12.81 -23.83
C ASN A 290 -23.80 13.58 -23.70
N ALA A 291 -24.48 13.79 -24.82
CA ALA A 291 -25.73 14.58 -24.85
C ALA A 291 -26.80 14.07 -23.84
N ASN A 292 -26.80 12.77 -23.51
CA ASN A 292 -27.83 12.14 -22.70
C ASN A 292 -27.35 11.76 -21.29
N ASN A 293 -26.05 11.74 -21.03
CA ASN A 293 -25.47 11.25 -19.78
C ASN A 293 -24.29 12.10 -19.31
N ALA A 294 -24.25 12.39 -18.02
CA ALA A 294 -23.07 12.91 -17.33
C ALA A 294 -21.91 11.88 -17.31
N VAL A 295 -20.78 12.24 -16.74
CA VAL A 295 -19.67 11.30 -16.46
C VAL A 295 -20.19 10.11 -15.67
N ARG A 296 -19.80 8.93 -16.07
CA ARG A 296 -20.18 7.67 -15.43
C ARG A 296 -19.01 6.69 -15.39
N LEU A 297 -19.08 5.71 -14.53
CA LEU A 297 -18.06 4.68 -14.38
C LEU A 297 -18.61 3.33 -14.87
N ASN A 298 -17.97 2.76 -15.88
CA ASN A 298 -18.29 1.41 -16.36
C ASN A 298 -17.50 0.37 -15.59
N ALA A 299 -18.18 -0.71 -15.20
CA ALA A 299 -17.53 -1.85 -14.58
C ALA A 299 -16.58 -2.54 -15.56
N THR A 300 -15.42 -2.96 -15.09
CA THR A 300 -14.40 -3.66 -15.88
C THR A 300 -14.12 -5.05 -15.31
N PRO A 301 -13.58 -5.98 -16.13
CA PRO A 301 -13.29 -7.33 -15.66
C PRO A 301 -12.29 -7.33 -14.52
N LEU A 302 -12.61 -8.07 -13.47
CA LEU A 302 -11.78 -8.30 -12.29
C LEU A 302 -11.70 -9.80 -12.01
N LEU A 303 -10.50 -10.36 -12.09
CA LEU A 303 -10.28 -11.76 -11.76
C LEU A 303 -10.31 -11.95 -10.24
N ILE A 304 -11.19 -12.83 -9.77
CA ILE A 304 -11.29 -13.24 -8.36
C ILE A 304 -10.85 -14.68 -8.22
N GLY A 305 -9.83 -14.92 -7.39
CA GLY A 305 -9.27 -16.27 -7.24
C GLY A 305 -8.64 -16.76 -8.53
N LYS A 306 -8.65 -18.07 -8.75
CA LYS A 306 -7.94 -18.67 -9.89
C LYS A 306 -8.70 -18.57 -11.22
N ASN A 307 -10.05 -18.57 -11.22
CA ASN A 307 -10.83 -18.75 -12.47
C ASN A 307 -12.16 -17.99 -12.52
N LYS A 308 -12.46 -17.07 -11.60
CA LYS A 308 -13.72 -16.36 -11.61
C LYS A 308 -13.52 -14.90 -11.99
N THR A 309 -14.07 -14.49 -13.13
CA THR A 309 -14.14 -13.08 -13.52
C THR A 309 -15.46 -12.49 -13.07
N ILE A 310 -15.41 -11.31 -12.49
CA ILE A 310 -16.58 -10.45 -12.25
C ILE A 310 -16.32 -9.11 -12.93
N TYR A 311 -17.37 -8.34 -13.17
CA TYR A 311 -17.30 -7.00 -13.73
C TYR A 311 -17.59 -6.02 -12.62
N ALA A 312 -16.62 -5.21 -12.25
CA ALA A 312 -16.68 -4.39 -11.04
C ALA A 312 -16.27 -2.94 -11.30
N ALA A 313 -16.82 -2.05 -10.50
CA ALA A 313 -16.36 -0.69 -10.28
C ALA A 313 -16.11 -0.48 -8.79
N ASN A 314 -15.08 0.27 -8.42
CA ASN A 314 -14.73 0.55 -7.04
C ASN A 314 -14.44 2.04 -6.85
N PHE A 315 -15.00 2.60 -5.79
CA PHE A 315 -14.82 3.99 -5.38
C PHE A 315 -14.08 4.03 -4.05
N SER A 316 -12.99 4.80 -3.98
CA SER A 316 -12.39 5.14 -2.69
C SER A 316 -13.20 6.27 -2.06
N VAL A 317 -13.65 6.04 -0.85
CA VAL A 317 -14.36 7.06 -0.05
C VAL A 317 -13.34 8.00 0.59
N ARG A 318 -12.19 7.46 0.93
CA ARG A 318 -11.11 8.20 1.56
C ARG A 318 -10.16 8.78 0.50
N SER A 319 -10.10 10.09 0.42
CA SER A 319 -9.02 10.82 -0.26
C SER A 319 -8.09 11.43 0.78
N SER A 320 -6.81 11.64 0.40
CA SER A 320 -5.80 12.21 1.30
C SER A 320 -6.27 13.51 1.95
N GLY A 321 -6.41 13.51 3.27
CA GLY A 321 -6.86 14.67 4.04
C GLY A 321 -8.38 14.90 4.06
N SER A 322 -9.19 14.00 3.50
CA SER A 322 -10.65 14.06 3.65
C SER A 322 -11.10 13.55 5.01
N PRO A 323 -12.26 14.05 5.52
CA PRO A 323 -12.84 13.52 6.74
C PRO A 323 -13.10 12.02 6.67
N PRO A 324 -12.87 11.27 7.76
CA PRO A 324 -13.33 9.90 7.87
C PRO A 324 -14.85 9.83 7.74
N VAL A 325 -15.38 8.86 7.02
CA VAL A 325 -16.83 8.65 6.87
C VAL A 325 -17.27 7.55 7.80
N MET A 326 -18.02 7.88 8.85
CA MET A 326 -18.47 6.93 9.87
C MET A 326 -19.79 6.28 9.46
N ILE A 327 -19.87 4.97 9.65
CA ILE A 327 -21.10 4.20 9.47
C ILE A 327 -21.92 4.26 10.75
N GLU A 328 -23.07 4.91 10.68
CA GLU A 328 -24.00 5.02 11.79
C GLU A 328 -25.22 4.11 11.62
N LYS A 329 -25.93 3.89 12.71
CA LYS A 329 -27.20 3.14 12.69
C LYS A 329 -28.21 3.93 11.86
N GLY A 330 -28.77 3.28 10.82
CA GLY A 330 -29.74 3.87 9.91
C GLY A 330 -29.13 4.52 8.66
N SER A 331 -27.80 4.56 8.54
CA SER A 331 -27.14 4.97 7.30
C SER A 331 -27.53 4.07 6.14
N ARG A 332 -27.53 4.61 4.94
CA ARG A 332 -27.88 3.90 3.71
C ARG A 332 -27.01 4.34 2.53
N PHE A 333 -26.87 3.46 1.58
CA PHE A 333 -26.30 3.76 0.27
C PHE A 333 -27.43 4.07 -0.70
N ARG A 334 -27.20 5.10 -1.52
CA ARG A 334 -28.05 5.44 -2.66
C ARG A 334 -27.17 5.38 -3.91
N ILE A 335 -27.48 4.44 -4.80
CA ILE A 335 -26.66 4.19 -5.99
C ILE A 335 -27.55 4.35 -7.21
N ARG A 336 -27.15 5.26 -8.10
CA ARG A 336 -27.76 5.41 -9.41
C ARG A 336 -26.94 4.65 -10.43
N LEU A 337 -27.55 3.66 -11.06
CA LEU A 337 -26.88 2.76 -12.00
C LEU A 337 -27.78 2.37 -13.18
N THR A 338 -27.16 1.77 -14.19
CA THR A 338 -27.79 1.14 -15.35
C THR A 338 -27.23 -0.24 -15.54
N THR A 339 -28.06 -1.24 -15.83
CA THR A 339 -27.66 -2.57 -16.28
C THR A 339 -28.45 -2.93 -17.53
N LYS A 340 -27.82 -3.68 -18.46
CA LYS A 340 -28.52 -4.19 -19.66
C LYS A 340 -29.23 -5.52 -19.45
N THR A 341 -29.03 -6.16 -18.32
CA THR A 341 -29.68 -7.44 -17.96
C THR A 341 -30.35 -7.32 -16.59
N ALA A 342 -31.26 -8.25 -16.29
CA ALA A 342 -31.85 -8.41 -14.97
C ALA A 342 -31.02 -9.32 -14.02
N ASP A 343 -29.72 -9.51 -14.31
CA ASP A 343 -28.83 -10.25 -13.45
C ASP A 343 -28.61 -9.48 -12.14
N PRO A 344 -28.41 -10.18 -11.01
CA PRO A 344 -28.20 -9.53 -9.72
C PRO A 344 -26.90 -8.72 -9.72
N VAL A 345 -26.93 -7.60 -9.01
CA VAL A 345 -25.77 -6.73 -8.76
C VAL A 345 -25.37 -6.87 -7.30
N TYR A 346 -24.09 -6.98 -7.05
CA TYR A 346 -23.53 -7.02 -5.70
C TYR A 346 -22.96 -5.63 -5.36
N VAL A 347 -23.42 -5.08 -4.26
CA VAL A 347 -22.84 -3.87 -3.67
C VAL A 347 -22.05 -4.27 -2.45
N GLY A 348 -20.85 -3.74 -2.31
CA GLY A 348 -20.04 -4.05 -1.16
C GLY A 348 -19.29 -2.85 -0.62
N ILE A 349 -18.93 -2.96 0.63
CA ILE A 349 -18.17 -1.95 1.36
C ILE A 349 -16.94 -2.57 2.01
N THR A 350 -15.91 -1.76 2.11
CA THR A 350 -14.72 -2.04 2.92
C THR A 350 -14.70 -1.06 4.08
N THR A 351 -14.40 -1.56 5.27
CA THR A 351 -14.42 -0.77 6.49
C THR A 351 -13.15 -0.95 7.29
N LYS A 352 -12.82 0.05 8.10
CA LYS A 352 -11.76 -0.01 9.11
C LYS A 352 -12.30 0.45 10.47
N LYS A 353 -11.62 0.10 11.54
CA LYS A 353 -11.91 0.68 12.86
C LYS A 353 -11.58 2.17 12.81
N HIS A 354 -12.40 3.00 13.44
CA HIS A 354 -12.01 4.37 13.66
C HIS A 354 -10.73 4.38 14.51
N ARG A 355 -9.72 5.10 14.02
CA ARG A 355 -8.38 5.09 14.64
C ARG A 355 -7.82 3.67 14.79
N GLY A 356 -7.92 2.88 13.72
CA GLY A 356 -7.46 1.51 13.72
C GLY A 356 -7.36 0.91 12.32
N GLY A 357 -6.93 -0.35 12.25
CA GLY A 357 -6.75 -1.07 11.00
C GLY A 357 -8.05 -1.56 10.38
N PHE A 358 -7.90 -2.33 9.31
CA PHE A 358 -8.98 -3.01 8.60
C PHE A 358 -9.93 -3.72 9.59
N PHE A 359 -11.24 -3.52 9.38
CA PHE A 359 -12.26 -4.14 10.20
C PHE A 359 -12.98 -5.26 9.45
N GLY A 360 -13.47 -4.98 8.25
CA GLY A 360 -14.20 -5.99 7.49
C GLY A 360 -14.63 -5.55 6.09
N LYS A 361 -15.20 -6.51 5.40
CA LYS A 361 -15.89 -6.33 4.13
C LYS A 361 -17.27 -6.91 4.23
N TYR A 362 -18.19 -6.15 3.72
CA TYR A 362 -19.60 -6.49 3.77
C TYR A 362 -20.19 -6.37 2.36
N THR A 363 -21.19 -7.15 2.07
CA THR A 363 -21.84 -7.13 0.77
C THR A 363 -23.33 -7.32 0.91
N GLU A 364 -24.06 -6.72 -0.03
CA GLU A 364 -25.47 -6.94 -0.25
C GLU A 364 -25.71 -7.33 -1.70
N LYS A 365 -26.61 -8.26 -1.92
CA LYS A 365 -27.05 -8.72 -3.22
C LYS A 365 -28.37 -8.06 -3.58
N VAL A 366 -28.33 -7.20 -4.60
CA VAL A 366 -29.52 -6.57 -5.15
C VAL A 366 -30.07 -7.46 -6.27
N GLU A 367 -31.25 -7.99 -6.10
CA GLU A 367 -31.89 -8.88 -7.08
C GLU A 367 -32.33 -8.12 -8.34
N GLY A 368 -32.46 -8.85 -9.45
CA GLY A 368 -32.76 -8.24 -10.75
C GLY A 368 -34.12 -7.53 -10.83
N ASP A 369 -35.10 -8.00 -10.06
CA ASP A 369 -36.43 -7.33 -9.95
C ASP A 369 -36.33 -5.95 -9.30
N GLN A 370 -35.45 -5.77 -8.32
CA GLN A 370 -35.15 -4.48 -7.69
C GLN A 370 -34.43 -3.52 -8.64
N LEU A 371 -33.68 -4.04 -9.61
CA LEU A 371 -32.99 -3.26 -10.64
C LEU A 371 -33.97 -2.73 -11.71
N GLY A 372 -35.18 -3.29 -11.79
CA GLY A 372 -36.22 -2.87 -12.71
C GLY A 372 -35.90 -3.23 -14.18
N GLN A 373 -36.41 -2.40 -15.12
CA GLN A 373 -36.27 -2.71 -16.54
C GLN A 373 -34.84 -2.55 -17.04
N ALA A 374 -34.33 -3.54 -17.74
CA ALA A 374 -33.00 -3.55 -18.36
C ALA A 374 -32.78 -2.33 -19.27
N GLY A 375 -31.59 -1.76 -19.23
CA GLY A 375 -31.20 -0.57 -20.00
C GLY A 375 -31.69 0.76 -19.46
N LYS A 376 -32.53 0.77 -18.41
CA LYS A 376 -32.97 2.00 -17.76
C LYS A 376 -32.16 2.33 -16.52
N THR A 377 -31.84 3.61 -16.37
CA THR A 377 -31.18 4.10 -15.14
C THR A 377 -32.14 4.00 -13.95
N ARG A 378 -31.63 3.46 -12.84
CA ARG A 378 -32.36 3.27 -11.58
C ARG A 378 -31.57 3.82 -10.41
N VAL A 379 -32.31 4.14 -9.36
CA VAL A 379 -31.73 4.45 -8.05
C VAL A 379 -32.14 3.32 -7.11
N ILE A 380 -31.13 2.66 -6.54
CA ILE A 380 -31.32 1.67 -5.48
C ILE A 380 -30.91 2.29 -4.15
N GLU A 381 -31.67 2.00 -3.10
CA GLU A 381 -31.33 2.38 -1.73
C GLU A 381 -31.09 1.10 -0.92
N ILE A 382 -29.94 1.02 -0.25
CA ILE A 382 -29.53 -0.15 0.52
C ILE A 382 -29.20 0.31 1.94
N PRO A 383 -30.00 -0.05 2.93
CA PRO A 383 -29.66 0.18 4.34
C PRO A 383 -28.38 -0.54 4.72
N VAL A 384 -27.57 0.07 5.57
CA VAL A 384 -26.35 -0.58 6.06
C VAL A 384 -26.63 -1.87 6.82
N SER A 385 -27.81 -1.97 7.44
CA SER A 385 -28.26 -3.19 8.13
C SER A 385 -28.36 -4.43 7.24
N ASP A 386 -28.51 -4.25 5.93
CA ASP A 386 -28.72 -5.35 4.98
C ASP A 386 -27.38 -5.97 4.52
N PHE A 387 -26.27 -5.27 4.77
CA PHE A 387 -24.94 -5.75 4.41
C PHE A 387 -24.49 -6.87 5.33
N VAL A 388 -24.17 -8.01 4.73
CA VAL A 388 -23.62 -9.18 5.44
C VAL A 388 -22.10 -9.27 5.29
N PRO A 389 -21.37 -9.74 6.31
CA PRO A 389 -19.92 -9.89 6.23
C PRO A 389 -19.55 -10.95 5.17
N LEU A 390 -18.53 -10.65 4.36
CA LEU A 390 -17.96 -11.62 3.40
C LEU A 390 -17.23 -12.77 4.10
N ASP A 391 -16.72 -12.52 5.28
CA ASP A 391 -16.07 -13.53 6.13
C ASP A 391 -16.93 -13.70 7.40
N LYS A 392 -17.37 -14.91 7.65
CA LYS A 392 -18.22 -15.25 8.81
C LYS A 392 -17.53 -15.04 10.16
N SER A 393 -16.21 -14.93 10.19
CA SER A 393 -15.45 -14.63 11.41
C SER A 393 -15.52 -13.15 11.81
N LEU A 394 -16.01 -12.27 10.92
CA LEU A 394 -16.14 -10.84 11.17
C LEU A 394 -17.42 -10.54 11.95
N SER A 395 -17.45 -9.34 12.56
CA SER A 395 -18.65 -8.80 13.17
C SER A 395 -19.82 -8.78 12.18
N PRO A 396 -21.03 -9.16 12.59
CA PRO A 396 -22.21 -9.10 11.73
C PRO A 396 -22.58 -7.66 11.33
N SER A 397 -22.12 -6.65 12.06
CA SER A 397 -22.43 -5.24 11.81
C SER A 397 -21.20 -4.42 11.54
N SER A 398 -21.27 -3.55 10.53
CA SER A 398 -20.28 -2.53 10.19
C SER A 398 -20.51 -1.19 10.90
N VAL A 399 -21.57 -1.05 11.70
CA VAL A 399 -21.89 0.19 12.44
C VAL A 399 -20.75 0.54 13.42
N GLY A 400 -20.39 1.81 13.48
CA GLY A 400 -19.29 2.31 14.31
C GLY A 400 -17.91 2.22 13.66
N THR A 401 -17.83 1.83 12.39
CA THR A 401 -16.58 1.76 11.64
C THR A 401 -16.49 2.87 10.58
N GLU A 402 -15.29 3.13 10.08
CA GLU A 402 -15.05 4.02 8.96
C GLU A 402 -15.26 3.28 7.64
N LEU A 403 -15.97 3.90 6.72
CA LEU A 403 -16.12 3.48 5.34
C LEU A 403 -14.89 3.89 4.53
N THR A 404 -14.20 2.92 3.92
CA THR A 404 -13.00 3.21 3.12
C THR A 404 -13.23 3.08 1.62
N ASP A 405 -13.99 2.08 1.21
CA ASP A 405 -14.29 1.85 -0.21
C ASP A 405 -15.72 1.33 -0.39
N ILE A 406 -16.29 1.67 -1.53
CA ILE A 406 -17.56 1.13 -2.03
C ILE A 406 -17.27 0.47 -3.37
N TRP A 407 -17.75 -0.74 -3.57
CA TRP A 407 -17.65 -1.42 -4.85
C TRP A 407 -19.02 -1.95 -5.30
N VAL A 408 -19.21 -1.94 -6.62
CA VAL A 408 -20.41 -2.48 -7.27
C VAL A 408 -19.96 -3.46 -8.34
N ALA A 409 -20.55 -4.65 -8.38
CA ALA A 409 -20.12 -5.70 -9.29
C ALA A 409 -21.29 -6.50 -9.85
N SER A 410 -21.14 -6.97 -11.09
CA SER A 410 -21.97 -7.97 -11.72
C SER A 410 -21.16 -9.25 -11.99
N PRO A 411 -21.76 -10.44 -11.86
CA PRO A 411 -21.10 -11.69 -12.22
C PRO A 411 -20.96 -11.89 -13.74
N LYS A 412 -21.66 -11.10 -14.56
CA LYS A 412 -21.70 -11.26 -16.01
C LYS A 412 -21.31 -9.98 -16.76
N GLU A 413 -20.58 -10.15 -17.84
CA GLU A 413 -20.20 -9.07 -18.77
C GLU A 413 -21.41 -8.43 -19.43
N SER A 414 -22.37 -9.25 -19.84
CA SER A 414 -23.61 -8.82 -20.49
C SER A 414 -24.45 -7.82 -19.69
N ALA A 415 -24.18 -7.69 -18.38
CA ALA A 415 -24.83 -6.67 -17.55
C ALA A 415 -24.46 -5.24 -17.96
N GLU A 416 -23.28 -5.05 -18.57
CA GLU A 416 -22.75 -3.74 -18.93
C GLU A 416 -23.06 -2.68 -17.86
N LEU A 417 -22.62 -2.96 -16.63
CA LEU A 417 -22.93 -2.20 -15.44
C LEU A 417 -22.29 -0.79 -15.50
N GLU A 418 -23.10 0.22 -15.54
CA GLU A 418 -22.69 1.63 -15.48
C GLU A 418 -23.16 2.28 -14.17
N ILE A 419 -22.26 2.96 -13.48
CA ILE A 419 -22.54 3.70 -12.24
C ILE A 419 -22.58 5.18 -12.55
N HIS A 420 -23.69 5.84 -12.23
CA HIS A 420 -23.92 7.27 -12.48
C HIS A 420 -23.73 8.13 -11.25
N LYS A 421 -24.01 7.59 -10.06
CA LYS A 421 -23.86 8.30 -8.78
C LYS A 421 -23.80 7.31 -7.64
N VAL A 422 -22.98 7.60 -6.66
CA VAL A 422 -22.94 6.87 -5.39
C VAL A 422 -22.97 7.87 -4.25
N GLU A 423 -23.88 7.70 -3.33
CA GLU A 423 -24.03 8.51 -2.13
C GLU A 423 -24.13 7.60 -0.91
N PHE A 424 -23.48 8.00 0.14
CA PHE A 424 -23.69 7.45 1.48
C PHE A 424 -24.34 8.55 2.31
N VAL A 425 -25.49 8.27 2.85
CA VAL A 425 -26.31 9.24 3.57
C VAL A 425 -26.65 8.75 4.95
N ALA A 426 -26.63 9.67 5.90
CA ALA A 426 -27.18 9.44 7.23
C ALA A 426 -28.71 9.24 7.14
N ARG A 427 -29.30 8.84 8.22
CA ARG A 427 -30.75 8.68 8.34
C ARG A 427 -31.48 10.02 8.15
#